data_b3d69765341f514e93666bc8b1c1e72d
#
_entry.id   b3d69765341f514e93666bc8b1c1e72d
#
_cell.length_a   1.000
_cell.length_b   1.000
_cell.length_c   1.000
_cell.angle_alpha   90.00
_cell.angle_beta   90.00
_cell.angle_gamma   90.00
#
_symmetry.space_group_name_H-M   'P 1'
#
loop_
_entity.id
_entity.type
_entity.pdbx_description
1 polymer ?
#
loop_
_entity_poly.entity_id
_entity_poly.type
_entity_poly.pdbx_seq_one_letter_code
_entity_poly.pdbx_strand_id
1 'polypeptide(L)'
;MPYEWLHLTTLVVGLTDEVTEKQLTALIAEARKRLADVRPATVTLGRVLYHPEAIALEARPAGALAPMLDAVRTATRAATGREGILGTDPWIPHVTVAYSSAEQPAEPVIAALGRHLPDCEVTVDHISLVVQDGPENLWDWRPMATVPFSAFP
;
A
#
# COMPACT_ATOMS: atom_id res chain seq x y z
N MET A 1 -8.71 -12.80 6.22
CA MET A 1 -7.93 -12.42 5.01
C MET A 1 -6.76 -13.37 4.86
N PRO A 2 -6.47 -13.95 3.68
CA PRO A 2 -5.27 -14.76 3.42
C PRO A 2 -3.99 -13.93 3.60
N TYR A 3 -2.90 -14.55 4.04
CA TYR A 3 -1.64 -13.85 4.29
C TYR A 3 -1.04 -13.25 3.02
N GLU A 4 -1.19 -13.94 1.89
CA GLU A 4 -0.72 -13.49 0.56
C GLU A 4 -1.43 -12.23 0.05
N TRP A 5 -2.54 -11.85 0.69
CA TRP A 5 -3.28 -10.63 0.37
C TRP A 5 -2.94 -9.45 1.28
N LEU A 6 -2.12 -9.69 2.31
CA LEU A 6 -1.67 -8.59 3.17
C LEU A 6 -0.75 -7.66 2.38
N HIS A 7 -1.09 -6.40 2.35
CA HIS A 7 -0.34 -5.39 1.61
C HIS A 7 -0.51 -4.00 2.23
N LEU A 8 0.41 -3.12 1.88
CA LEU A 8 0.34 -1.71 2.16
C LEU A 8 0.17 -0.96 0.82
N THR A 9 -1.00 -0.39 0.60
CA THR A 9 -1.26 0.40 -0.60
C THR A 9 -0.51 1.73 -0.52
N THR A 10 0.36 1.96 -1.50
CA THR A 10 1.11 3.21 -1.61
C THR A 10 0.34 4.23 -2.42
N LEU A 11 -0.13 3.82 -3.62
CA LEU A 11 -0.74 4.71 -4.59
C LEU A 11 -1.57 3.91 -5.59
N VAL A 12 -2.73 4.42 -5.96
CA VAL A 12 -3.49 3.93 -7.12
C VAL A 12 -3.09 4.76 -8.33
N VAL A 13 -2.49 4.12 -9.33
CA VAL A 13 -1.98 4.78 -10.54
C VAL A 13 -3.14 5.29 -11.41
N GLY A 14 -4.21 4.53 -11.52
CA GLY A 14 -5.41 4.82 -12.31
C GLY A 14 -6.18 3.54 -12.61
N LEU A 15 -7.27 3.67 -13.35
CA LEU A 15 -8.05 2.53 -13.83
C LEU A 15 -7.36 1.87 -15.04
N THR A 16 -7.65 0.61 -15.28
CA THR A 16 -7.01 -0.19 -16.35
C THR A 16 -7.31 0.31 -17.75
N ASP A 17 -8.43 1.00 -17.95
CA ASP A 17 -8.82 1.65 -19.21
C ASP A 17 -8.22 3.06 -19.39
N GLU A 18 -7.66 3.62 -18.31
CA GLU A 18 -7.04 4.96 -18.31
C GLU A 18 -5.53 4.93 -18.49
N VAL A 19 -4.88 3.78 -18.24
CA VAL A 19 -3.42 3.63 -18.26
C VAL A 19 -3.00 2.65 -19.35
N THR A 20 -2.29 3.14 -20.34
CA THR A 20 -1.83 2.33 -21.48
C THR A 20 -0.63 1.45 -21.11
N GLU A 21 -0.38 0.36 -21.85
CA GLU A 21 0.80 -0.49 -21.68
C GLU A 21 2.13 0.29 -21.82
N LYS A 22 2.16 1.28 -22.71
CA LYS A 22 3.32 2.16 -22.87
C LYS A 22 3.59 2.97 -21.59
N GLN A 23 2.53 3.49 -20.96
CA GLN A 23 2.63 4.22 -19.70
C GLN A 23 3.05 3.29 -18.55
N LEU A 24 2.54 2.05 -18.49
CA LEU A 24 2.97 1.06 -17.50
C LEU A 24 4.45 0.71 -17.64
N THR A 25 4.92 0.51 -18.87
CA THR A 25 6.36 0.27 -19.14
C THR A 25 7.22 1.45 -18.70
N ALA A 26 6.81 2.67 -19.02
CA ALA A 26 7.49 3.90 -18.60
C ALA A 26 7.48 4.06 -17.08
N LEU A 27 6.35 3.77 -16.43
CA LEU A 27 6.21 3.83 -14.97
C LEU A 27 7.19 2.88 -14.28
N ILE A 28 7.27 1.62 -14.74
CA ILE A 28 8.19 0.62 -14.17
C ILE A 28 9.65 1.09 -14.31
N ALA A 29 10.01 1.64 -15.47
CA ALA A 29 11.36 2.15 -15.72
C ALA A 29 11.70 3.36 -14.80
N GLU A 30 10.79 4.32 -14.68
CA GLU A 30 10.95 5.47 -13.79
C GLU A 30 10.96 5.09 -12.31
N ALA A 31 10.11 4.12 -11.90
CA ALA A 31 10.12 3.60 -10.55
C ALA A 31 11.46 2.95 -10.20
N ARG A 32 12.00 2.09 -11.07
CA ARG A 32 13.32 1.47 -10.88
C ARG A 32 14.43 2.49 -10.68
N LYS A 33 14.43 3.53 -11.51
CA LYS A 33 15.42 4.62 -11.42
C LYS A 33 15.35 5.37 -10.09
N ARG A 34 14.16 5.67 -9.61
CA ARG A 34 13.97 6.51 -8.41
C ARG A 34 14.08 5.71 -7.11
N LEU A 35 13.64 4.47 -7.12
CA LEU A 35 13.70 3.58 -5.96
C LEU A 35 15.11 3.01 -5.72
N ALA A 36 15.99 3.07 -6.72
CA ALA A 36 17.39 2.68 -6.55
C ALA A 36 18.14 3.48 -5.47
N ASP A 37 17.69 4.70 -5.19
CA ASP A 37 18.26 5.57 -4.14
C ASP A 37 17.45 5.55 -2.84
N VAL A 38 16.33 4.85 -2.78
CA VAL A 38 15.49 4.71 -1.59
C VAL A 38 16.00 3.55 -0.74
N ARG A 39 16.25 3.81 0.53
CA ARG A 39 16.67 2.77 1.48
C ARG A 39 15.45 2.01 2.00
N PRO A 40 15.61 0.71 2.29
CA PRO A 40 14.61 -0.04 3.04
C PRO A 40 14.27 0.66 4.36
N ALA A 41 13.00 0.62 4.74
CA ALA A 41 12.49 1.27 5.93
C ALA A 41 11.77 0.26 6.83
N THR A 42 12.07 0.27 8.12
CA THR A 42 11.35 -0.54 9.11
C THR A 42 10.21 0.28 9.71
N VAL A 43 9.03 -0.29 9.75
CA VAL A 43 7.83 0.26 10.38
C VAL A 43 7.26 -0.73 11.37
N THR A 44 6.51 -0.23 12.33
CA THR A 44 5.82 -1.04 13.33
C THR A 44 4.32 -1.02 13.04
N LEU A 45 3.71 -2.19 12.98
CA LEU A 45 2.27 -2.41 12.93
C LEU A 45 1.80 -2.78 14.35
N GLY A 46 0.72 -2.15 14.83
CA GLY A 46 0.20 -2.44 16.19
C GLY A 46 -1.04 -1.61 16.49
N ARG A 47 -1.04 -0.34 16.06
CA ARG A 47 -2.20 0.54 16.24
C ARG A 47 -3.35 0.12 15.32
N VAL A 48 -4.51 -0.14 15.92
CA VAL A 48 -5.71 -0.56 15.19
C VAL A 48 -6.45 0.66 14.66
N LEU A 49 -6.76 0.63 13.36
CA LEU A 49 -7.63 1.56 12.67
C LEU A 49 -8.95 0.85 12.35
N TYR A 50 -10.06 1.48 12.72
CA TYR A 50 -11.40 0.97 12.44
C TYR A 50 -12.03 1.79 11.31
N HIS A 51 -12.39 1.11 10.24
CA HIS A 51 -13.19 1.63 9.14
C HIS A 51 -14.56 0.97 9.13
N PRO A 52 -15.58 1.54 8.49
CA PRO A 52 -16.92 0.94 8.45
C PRO A 52 -16.93 -0.50 7.93
N GLU A 53 -16.04 -0.82 7.00
CA GLU A 53 -15.99 -2.13 6.33
C GLU A 53 -14.72 -2.92 6.60
N ALA A 54 -13.75 -2.34 7.33
CA ALA A 54 -12.42 -2.96 7.47
C ALA A 54 -11.76 -2.63 8.81
N ILE A 55 -10.85 -3.53 9.20
CA ILE A 55 -9.91 -3.32 10.30
C ILE A 55 -8.51 -3.32 9.68
N ALA A 56 -7.74 -2.28 10.00
CA ALA A 56 -6.37 -2.15 9.52
C ALA A 56 -5.40 -1.89 10.67
N LEU A 57 -4.12 -2.13 10.41
CA LEU A 57 -3.02 -1.77 11.29
C LEU A 57 -2.21 -0.63 10.67
N GLU A 58 -2.07 0.47 11.41
CA GLU A 58 -1.27 1.61 10.98
C GLU A 58 0.22 1.24 10.95
N ALA A 59 0.91 1.59 9.86
CA ALA A 59 2.36 1.44 9.75
C ALA A 59 3.07 2.71 10.26
N ARG A 60 3.86 2.59 11.31
CA ARG A 60 4.48 3.72 12.01
C ARG A 60 5.99 3.59 12.14
N PRO A 61 6.75 4.67 12.03
CA PRO A 61 6.29 6.01 11.68
C PRO A 61 6.03 6.16 10.18
N ALA A 62 4.95 6.83 9.79
CA ALA A 62 4.61 7.07 8.38
C ALA A 62 5.73 7.80 7.61
N GLY A 63 6.44 8.70 8.30
CA GLY A 63 7.57 9.44 7.73
C GLY A 63 8.73 8.56 7.23
N ALA A 64 8.90 7.34 7.76
CA ALA A 64 9.90 6.41 7.26
C ALA A 64 9.62 5.96 5.82
N LEU A 65 8.36 5.96 5.41
CA LEU A 65 7.92 5.57 4.07
C LEU A 65 7.79 6.77 3.09
N ALA A 66 8.01 8.00 3.55
CA ALA A 66 7.88 9.20 2.72
C ALA A 66 8.81 9.18 1.48
N PRO A 67 10.10 8.79 1.57
CA PRO A 67 10.96 8.72 0.38
C PRO A 67 10.44 7.75 -0.69
N MET A 68 9.89 6.60 -0.29
CA MET A 68 9.26 5.65 -1.18
C MET A 68 8.02 6.26 -1.86
N LEU A 69 7.13 6.89 -1.09
CA LEU A 69 5.92 7.52 -1.61
C LEU A 69 6.25 8.61 -2.62
N ASP A 70 7.22 9.49 -2.31
CA ASP A 70 7.65 10.56 -3.20
C ASP A 70 8.25 10.03 -4.51
N ALA A 71 9.05 8.97 -4.42
CA ALA A 71 9.63 8.31 -5.59
C ALA A 71 8.54 7.75 -6.52
N VAL A 72 7.53 7.06 -5.95
CA VAL A 72 6.42 6.46 -6.70
C VAL A 72 5.51 7.52 -7.32
N ARG A 73 5.13 8.56 -6.56
CA ARG A 73 4.34 9.68 -7.08
C ARG A 73 5.03 10.37 -8.25
N THR A 74 6.33 10.61 -8.10
CA THR A 74 7.12 11.25 -9.15
C THR A 74 7.25 10.36 -10.38
N ALA A 75 7.43 9.04 -10.21
CA ALA A 75 7.45 8.09 -11.31
C ALA A 75 6.08 8.04 -12.03
N THR A 76 4.99 8.01 -11.28
CA THR A 76 3.63 8.00 -11.81
C THR A 76 3.36 9.25 -12.63
N ARG A 77 3.70 10.44 -12.10
CA ARG A 77 3.54 11.70 -12.83
C ARG A 77 4.37 11.73 -14.11
N ALA A 78 5.61 11.27 -14.07
CA ALA A 78 6.48 11.25 -15.25
C ALA A 78 5.94 10.32 -16.36
N ALA A 79 5.34 9.19 -15.99
CA ALA A 79 4.86 8.19 -16.94
C ALA A 79 3.45 8.48 -17.46
N THR A 80 2.56 8.99 -16.60
CA THR A 80 1.12 9.12 -16.91
C THR A 80 0.64 10.55 -17.07
N GLY A 81 1.43 11.54 -16.60
CA GLY A 81 1.01 12.94 -16.48
C GLY A 81 0.08 13.22 -15.29
N ARG A 82 -0.22 12.21 -14.46
CA ARG A 82 -1.10 12.30 -13.28
C ARG A 82 -0.34 11.95 -12.02
N GLU A 83 -0.78 12.43 -10.86
CA GLU A 83 -0.13 12.14 -9.57
C GLU A 83 -0.51 10.78 -8.98
N GLY A 84 -1.54 10.12 -9.53
CA GLY A 84 -2.18 8.98 -8.91
C GLY A 84 -3.09 9.40 -7.75
N ILE A 85 -3.71 8.42 -7.10
CA ILE A 85 -4.69 8.64 -6.03
C ILE A 85 -4.13 8.04 -4.73
N LEU A 86 -4.13 8.82 -3.67
CA LEU A 86 -3.88 8.36 -2.30
C LEU A 86 -5.22 8.00 -1.65
N GLY A 87 -5.24 6.93 -0.86
CA GLY A 87 -6.46 6.51 -0.17
C GLY A 87 -6.92 7.50 0.90
N THR A 88 -6.00 8.31 1.45
CA THR A 88 -6.30 9.34 2.47
C THR A 88 -5.42 10.58 2.25
N ASP A 89 -5.90 11.75 2.71
CA ASP A 89 -5.14 12.98 2.77
C ASP A 89 -5.23 13.57 4.20
N PRO A 90 -4.15 13.58 5.00
CA PRO A 90 -2.81 13.04 4.68
C PRO A 90 -2.81 11.51 4.51
N TRP A 91 -1.83 11.00 3.75
CA TRP A 91 -1.66 9.56 3.57
C TRP A 91 -1.33 8.86 4.88
N ILE A 92 -2.13 7.87 5.23
CA ILE A 92 -1.94 7.02 6.42
C ILE A 92 -1.58 5.62 5.93
N PRO A 93 -0.29 5.23 5.97
CA PRO A 93 0.12 3.89 5.57
C PRO A 93 -0.45 2.85 6.53
N HIS A 94 -1.09 1.83 5.99
CA HIS A 94 -1.73 0.78 6.79
C HIS A 94 -1.79 -0.54 6.03
N VAL A 95 -1.95 -1.61 6.79
CA VAL A 95 -2.23 -2.95 6.28
C VAL A 95 -3.62 -3.35 6.75
N THR A 96 -4.55 -3.57 5.81
CA THR A 96 -5.87 -4.11 6.13
C THR A 96 -5.74 -5.58 6.50
N VAL A 97 -6.29 -5.96 7.65
CA VAL A 97 -6.18 -7.34 8.19
C VAL A 97 -7.52 -8.09 8.20
N ALA A 98 -8.64 -7.37 8.09
CA ALA A 98 -9.96 -7.97 8.03
C ALA A 98 -10.95 -7.05 7.31
N TYR A 99 -11.91 -7.67 6.61
CA TYR A 99 -13.09 -6.99 6.05
C TYR A 99 -14.35 -7.50 6.74
N SER A 100 -15.34 -6.64 6.90
CA SER A 100 -16.67 -7.04 7.36
C SER A 100 -17.35 -7.88 6.29
N SER A 101 -17.92 -9.01 6.69
CA SER A 101 -18.71 -9.88 5.81
C SER A 101 -20.22 -9.67 5.95
N ALA A 102 -20.63 -8.86 6.91
CA ALA A 102 -22.03 -8.54 7.19
C ALA A 102 -22.15 -7.22 7.93
N GLU A 103 -23.30 -6.57 7.80
CA GLU A 103 -23.65 -5.42 8.64
C GLU A 103 -23.88 -5.90 10.07
N GLN A 104 -23.11 -5.37 11.01
CA GLN A 104 -23.15 -5.73 12.42
C GLN A 104 -22.61 -4.59 13.29
N PRO A 105 -23.00 -4.53 14.59
CA PRO A 105 -22.45 -3.56 15.53
C PRO A 105 -20.92 -3.73 15.65
N ALA A 106 -20.19 -2.63 15.63
CA ALA A 106 -18.71 -2.65 15.73
C ALA A 106 -18.21 -2.79 17.17
N GLU A 107 -19.03 -2.45 18.16
CA GLU A 107 -18.66 -2.38 19.58
C GLU A 107 -18.05 -3.69 20.11
N PRO A 108 -18.60 -4.90 19.83
CA PRO A 108 -18.02 -6.14 20.33
C PRO A 108 -16.60 -6.37 19.80
N VAL A 109 -16.35 -6.03 18.53
CA VAL A 109 -15.03 -6.18 17.90
C VAL A 109 -14.05 -5.16 18.46
N ILE A 110 -14.47 -3.90 18.61
CA ILE A 110 -13.67 -2.83 19.22
C ILE A 110 -13.31 -3.17 20.67
N ALA A 111 -14.26 -3.70 21.44
CA ALA A 111 -14.02 -4.11 22.82
C ALA A 111 -13.03 -5.27 22.93
N ALA A 112 -13.09 -6.23 21.99
CA ALA A 112 -12.20 -7.38 21.98
C ALA A 112 -10.76 -7.05 21.53
N LEU A 113 -10.60 -6.21 20.51
CA LEU A 113 -9.28 -5.86 19.94
C LEU A 113 -8.64 -4.64 20.62
N GLY A 114 -9.44 -3.72 21.13
CA GLY A 114 -8.95 -2.45 21.67
C GLY A 114 -8.35 -1.55 20.58
N ARG A 115 -7.45 -0.66 20.99
CA ARG A 115 -6.80 0.31 20.10
C ARG A 115 -5.39 -0.08 19.68
N HIS A 116 -4.86 -1.14 20.26
CA HIS A 116 -3.48 -1.55 20.04
C HIS A 116 -3.33 -3.06 20.23
N LEU A 117 -2.73 -3.71 19.25
CA LEU A 117 -2.31 -5.10 19.29
C LEU A 117 -0.79 -5.18 19.59
N PRO A 118 -0.24 -6.35 19.89
CA PRO A 118 1.20 -6.50 20.00
C PRO A 118 1.93 -5.96 18.77
N ASP A 119 3.00 -5.21 19.00
CA ASP A 119 3.81 -4.62 17.95
C ASP A 119 4.44 -5.68 17.05
N CYS A 120 4.39 -5.45 15.75
CA CYS A 120 5.04 -6.27 14.73
C CYS A 120 5.90 -5.37 13.85
N GLU A 121 7.21 -5.61 13.81
CA GLU A 121 8.12 -4.88 12.94
C GLU A 121 8.12 -5.50 11.53
N VAL A 122 8.03 -4.63 10.52
CA VAL A 122 8.06 -4.98 9.10
C VAL A 122 9.05 -4.10 8.38
N THR A 123 9.96 -4.72 7.62
CA THR A 123 10.86 -3.99 6.73
C THR A 123 10.25 -3.93 5.34
N VAL A 124 10.07 -2.71 4.84
CA VAL A 124 9.63 -2.43 3.47
C VAL A 124 10.86 -2.18 2.62
N ASP A 125 11.17 -3.10 1.72
CA ASP A 125 12.38 -3.12 0.90
C ASP A 125 12.11 -3.17 -0.62
N HIS A 126 10.85 -3.24 -1.00
CA HIS A 126 10.41 -3.24 -2.40
C HIS A 126 8.99 -2.69 -2.54
N ILE A 127 8.61 -2.41 -3.78
CA ILE A 127 7.24 -2.10 -4.16
C ILE A 127 6.83 -2.96 -5.35
N SER A 128 5.57 -3.36 -5.38
CA SER A 128 4.98 -4.10 -6.49
C SER A 128 3.93 -3.29 -7.22
N LEU A 129 4.01 -3.25 -8.54
CA LEU A 129 2.92 -2.80 -9.40
C LEU A 129 2.00 -4.00 -9.66
N VAL A 130 0.75 -3.85 -9.31
CA VAL A 130 -0.27 -4.89 -9.48
C VAL A 130 -1.46 -4.34 -10.26
N VAL A 131 -2.16 -5.21 -10.97
CA VAL A 131 -3.48 -4.95 -11.53
C VAL A 131 -4.48 -5.75 -10.71
N GLN A 132 -5.46 -5.06 -10.17
CA GLN A 132 -6.57 -5.68 -9.46
C GLN A 132 -7.69 -5.98 -10.44
N ASP A 133 -8.07 -7.26 -10.55
CA ASP A 133 -9.06 -7.75 -11.50
C ASP A 133 -10.41 -8.07 -10.83
N GLY A 134 -10.51 -8.00 -9.52
CA GLY A 134 -11.70 -8.31 -8.73
C GLY A 134 -12.27 -7.13 -7.93
N PRO A 135 -13.38 -7.33 -7.20
CA PRO A 135 -13.90 -6.32 -6.28
C PRO A 135 -12.93 -6.06 -5.13
N GLU A 136 -13.00 -4.87 -4.53
CA GLU A 136 -12.05 -4.39 -3.51
C GLU A 136 -11.80 -5.34 -2.33
N ASN A 137 -12.78 -6.12 -1.93
CA ASN A 137 -12.67 -7.07 -0.83
C ASN A 137 -12.15 -8.46 -1.22
N LEU A 138 -11.98 -8.71 -2.52
CA LEU A 138 -11.32 -9.89 -3.08
C LEU A 138 -10.07 -9.40 -3.80
N TRP A 139 -8.95 -9.35 -3.11
CA TRP A 139 -7.68 -8.87 -3.66
C TRP A 139 -7.12 -9.86 -4.69
N ASP A 140 -7.91 -10.12 -5.74
CA ASP A 140 -7.49 -10.88 -6.90
C ASP A 140 -6.68 -9.95 -7.80
N TRP A 141 -5.38 -9.96 -7.61
CA TRP A 141 -4.47 -9.14 -8.36
C TRP A 141 -3.43 -9.93 -9.13
N ARG A 142 -3.00 -9.35 -10.23
CA ARG A 142 -1.94 -9.86 -11.07
C ARG A 142 -0.70 -8.96 -10.93
N PRO A 143 0.42 -9.48 -10.42
CA PRO A 143 1.66 -8.72 -10.34
C PRO A 143 2.21 -8.43 -11.74
N MET A 144 2.55 -7.16 -11.99
CA MET A 144 3.14 -6.68 -13.24
C MET A 144 4.65 -6.50 -13.11
N ALA A 145 5.10 -6.00 -11.96
CA ALA A 145 6.51 -5.82 -11.68
C ALA A 145 6.74 -5.69 -10.17
N THR A 146 7.90 -6.15 -9.71
CA THR A 146 8.43 -5.84 -8.39
C THR A 146 9.72 -5.04 -8.56
N VAL A 147 9.82 -3.94 -7.82
CA VAL A 147 10.97 -3.03 -7.87
C VAL A 147 11.57 -2.96 -6.48
N PRO A 148 12.77 -3.52 -6.28
CA PRO A 148 13.46 -3.44 -4.99
C PRO A 148 13.98 -2.02 -4.75
N PHE A 149 14.15 -1.67 -3.49
CA PHE A 149 14.88 -0.47 -3.08
C PHE A 149 16.38 -0.69 -3.19
N SER A 150 17.18 0.34 -2.84
CA SER A 150 18.64 0.19 -2.83
C SER A 150 19.04 -0.99 -1.94
N ALA A 151 19.98 -1.81 -2.41
CA ALA A 151 20.54 -2.85 -1.56
C ALA A 151 21.20 -2.21 -0.33
N PHE A 152 21.09 -2.87 0.83
CA PHE A 152 21.94 -2.53 1.97
C PHE A 152 23.41 -2.62 1.52
N PRO A 153 24.26 -1.66 1.91
CA PRO A 153 25.69 -1.77 1.69
C PRO A 153 26.28 -2.95 2.45
#